data_45d11b71f60a14c95e79f2436c78412c
#
_entry.id   45d11b71f60a14c95e79f2436c78412c
#
_cell.length_a   1.000
_cell.length_b   1.000
_cell.length_c   1.000
_cell.angle_alpha   90.00
_cell.angle_beta   90.00
_cell.angle_gamma   90.00
#
_symmetry.space_group_name_H-M   'P 1'
#
loop_
_entity.id
_entity.type
_entity.pdbx_description
1 polymer ?
#
loop_
_entity_poly.entity_id
_entity_poly.type
_entity_poly.pdbx_seq_one_letter_code
_entity_poly.pdbx_strand_id
1 'polypeptide(L)'
;MTGVAFTSAGVAAAGTESPRAYFRRFLAERVLRGSDLHWYFDQALPHFGESDEVRLAVEEIVDRLARLVGFDVAREDEASHAVWTSPGGHQMLVWVVDRATAVAGIGQATRARDARLASEHVTPWTEVSCLLVICGPASTRGLSEAMVLRRAGDHQRFTTVDALRELADIHERGDAPHETVLAVLKPASAFADPLVALIARQRER
;
A
#
# COMPACT_ATOMS: atom_id res chain seq x y z
N MET A 1 9.49 -0.45 -30.51
CA MET A 1 9.28 0.44 -29.35
C MET A 1 7.84 0.89 -29.40
N THR A 2 6.96 0.16 -28.73
CA THR A 2 5.52 0.51 -28.68
C THR A 2 5.22 0.86 -27.24
N GLY A 3 5.28 2.17 -26.94
CA GLY A 3 4.83 2.70 -25.67
C GLY A 3 3.38 2.31 -25.47
N VAL A 4 3.09 1.59 -24.38
CA VAL A 4 1.73 1.43 -23.91
C VAL A 4 1.35 2.78 -23.33
N ALA A 5 0.83 3.66 -24.19
CA ALA A 5 0.14 4.85 -23.75
C ALA A 5 -1.05 4.37 -22.92
N PHE A 6 -1.14 4.79 -21.66
CA PHE A 6 -2.38 4.79 -20.90
C PHE A 6 -3.31 5.85 -21.53
N THR A 7 -3.66 5.63 -22.78
CA THR A 7 -4.59 6.50 -23.48
C THR A 7 -5.99 6.04 -23.17
N SER A 8 -6.81 6.96 -22.72
CA SER A 8 -8.27 6.90 -22.57
C SER A 8 -9.05 6.51 -23.87
N ALA A 9 -8.38 6.08 -24.92
CA ALA A 9 -8.92 5.70 -26.20
C ALA A 9 -9.27 4.21 -26.25
N GLY A 10 -10.33 3.80 -25.56
CA GLY A 10 -10.83 2.42 -25.59
C GLY A 10 -12.11 2.19 -24.78
N VAL A 11 -12.62 3.22 -24.11
CA VAL A 11 -13.80 3.10 -23.23
C VAL A 11 -14.94 3.98 -23.73
N ALA A 12 -15.38 3.73 -24.94
CA ALA A 12 -16.64 4.25 -25.42
C ALA A 12 -17.52 3.06 -25.83
N ALA A 13 -18.05 2.33 -24.85
CA ALA A 13 -19.31 1.57 -24.93
C ALA A 13 -19.35 0.48 -23.83
N ALA A 14 -19.71 0.87 -22.62
CA ALA A 14 -20.54 0.09 -21.67
C ALA A 14 -20.57 0.86 -20.35
N GLY A 15 -21.65 1.56 -20.10
CA GLY A 15 -22.17 2.08 -18.83
C GLY A 15 -21.21 2.34 -17.69
N THR A 16 -21.10 3.61 -17.26
CA THR A 16 -20.89 4.08 -15.87
C THR A 16 -19.66 3.64 -15.04
N GLU A 17 -18.80 2.76 -15.50
CA GLU A 17 -17.62 2.36 -14.72
C GLU A 17 -16.48 3.38 -14.88
N SER A 18 -15.92 3.86 -13.75
CA SER A 18 -14.76 4.77 -13.78
C SER A 18 -13.52 4.06 -14.35
N PRO A 19 -12.57 4.79 -14.98
CA PRO A 19 -11.30 4.21 -15.44
C PRO A 19 -10.56 3.46 -14.32
N ARG A 20 -10.65 3.96 -13.09
CA ARG A 20 -10.08 3.34 -11.90
C ARG A 20 -10.74 2.00 -11.57
N ALA A 21 -12.07 1.95 -11.58
CA ALA A 21 -12.82 0.71 -11.32
C ALA A 21 -12.54 -0.34 -12.40
N TYR A 22 -12.46 0.07 -13.67
CA TYR A 22 -12.05 -0.79 -14.78
C TYR A 22 -10.65 -1.38 -14.56
N PHE A 23 -9.66 -0.56 -14.20
CA PHE A 23 -8.29 -1.02 -13.97
C PHE A 23 -8.21 -1.96 -12.77
N ARG A 24 -8.94 -1.69 -11.68
CA ARG A 24 -9.08 -2.57 -10.51
C ARG A 24 -9.61 -3.94 -10.93
N ARG A 25 -10.68 -3.99 -11.71
CA ARG A 25 -11.25 -5.24 -12.23
C ARG A 25 -10.26 -5.97 -13.14
N PHE A 26 -9.61 -5.27 -14.05
CA PHE A 26 -8.57 -5.82 -14.92
C PHE A 26 -7.45 -6.49 -14.10
N LEU A 27 -6.93 -5.84 -13.07
CA LEU A 27 -5.92 -6.42 -12.19
C LEU A 27 -6.46 -7.65 -11.45
N ALA A 28 -7.72 -7.62 -10.99
CA ALA A 28 -8.33 -8.75 -10.30
C ALA A 28 -8.45 -10.01 -11.19
N GLU A 29 -8.74 -9.83 -12.48
CA GLU A 29 -8.91 -10.91 -13.45
C GLU A 29 -7.58 -11.45 -14.00
N ARG A 30 -6.56 -10.60 -14.15
CA ARG A 30 -5.32 -10.91 -14.87
C ARG A 30 -4.13 -11.18 -13.97
N VAL A 31 -4.11 -10.63 -12.77
CA VAL A 31 -3.00 -10.74 -11.83
C VAL A 31 -3.40 -11.70 -10.73
N LEU A 32 -2.84 -12.91 -10.77
CA LEU A 32 -3.14 -13.97 -9.80
C LEU A 32 -2.05 -14.15 -8.75
N ARG A 33 -0.86 -13.60 -8.99
CA ARG A 33 0.32 -13.72 -8.14
C ARG A 33 0.96 -12.36 -7.88
N GLY A 34 1.70 -12.24 -6.78
CA GLY A 34 2.49 -11.05 -6.45
C GLY A 34 3.51 -10.71 -7.52
N SER A 35 4.20 -11.73 -8.02
CA SER A 35 5.19 -11.63 -9.11
C SER A 35 4.63 -11.07 -10.42
N ASP A 36 3.34 -11.28 -10.72
CA ASP A 36 2.70 -10.72 -11.91
C ASP A 36 2.59 -9.18 -11.82
N LEU A 37 2.61 -8.59 -10.60
CA LEU A 37 2.54 -7.14 -10.39
C LEU A 37 3.86 -6.42 -10.68
N HIS A 38 4.99 -7.12 -10.71
CA HIS A 38 6.31 -6.50 -10.87
C HIS A 38 6.38 -5.68 -12.14
N TRP A 39 5.90 -6.23 -13.26
CA TRP A 39 5.87 -5.52 -14.53
C TRP A 39 5.06 -4.21 -14.45
N TYR A 40 3.88 -4.24 -13.80
CA TYR A 40 3.04 -3.04 -13.66
C TYR A 40 3.72 -1.97 -12.79
N PHE A 41 4.37 -2.36 -11.70
CA PHE A 41 5.17 -1.46 -10.89
C PHE A 41 6.32 -0.84 -11.69
N ASP A 42 7.06 -1.65 -12.43
CA ASP A 42 8.21 -1.20 -13.23
C ASP A 42 7.79 -0.19 -14.32
N GLN A 43 6.56 -0.29 -14.83
CA GLN A 43 6.01 0.68 -15.78
C GLN A 43 5.49 1.95 -15.11
N ALA A 44 4.88 1.86 -13.93
CA ALA A 44 4.20 2.99 -13.30
C ALA A 44 5.08 3.83 -12.37
N LEU A 45 5.98 3.19 -11.60
CA LEU A 45 6.80 3.88 -10.58
C LEU A 45 7.72 4.98 -11.13
N PRO A 46 8.37 4.85 -12.30
CA PRO A 46 9.20 5.92 -12.85
C PRO A 46 8.43 7.22 -13.11
N HIS A 47 7.11 7.11 -13.32
CA HIS A 47 6.21 8.22 -13.63
C HIS A 47 5.34 8.65 -12.43
N PHE A 48 5.56 8.06 -11.25
CA PHE A 48 4.80 8.40 -10.06
C PHE A 48 5.00 9.88 -9.69
N GLY A 49 3.88 10.61 -9.59
CA GLY A 49 3.89 12.05 -9.34
C GLY A 49 3.79 12.93 -10.60
N GLU A 50 3.86 12.35 -11.82
CA GLU A 50 3.70 13.12 -13.05
C GLU A 50 2.24 13.44 -13.37
N SER A 51 1.32 12.53 -12.98
CA SER A 51 -0.12 12.75 -13.15
C SER A 51 -0.96 11.99 -12.10
N ASP A 52 -2.21 12.42 -11.94
CA ASP A 52 -3.16 11.75 -11.06
C ASP A 52 -3.50 10.33 -11.56
N GLU A 53 -3.53 10.10 -12.87
CA GLU A 53 -3.80 8.78 -13.45
C GLU A 53 -2.73 7.78 -13.05
N VAL A 54 -1.45 8.16 -13.12
CA VAL A 54 -0.34 7.29 -12.71
C VAL A 54 -0.40 7.02 -11.21
N ARG A 55 -0.69 8.05 -10.40
CA ARG A 55 -0.87 7.89 -8.96
C ARG A 55 -1.98 6.88 -8.64
N LEU A 56 -3.15 7.04 -9.27
CA LEU A 56 -4.29 6.14 -9.10
C LEU A 56 -3.96 4.70 -9.56
N ALA A 57 -3.21 4.55 -10.65
CA ALA A 57 -2.78 3.23 -11.11
C ALA A 57 -1.87 2.55 -10.09
N VAL A 58 -0.87 3.25 -9.53
CA VAL A 58 0.02 2.69 -8.49
C VAL A 58 -0.76 2.33 -7.23
N GLU A 59 -1.72 3.15 -6.81
CA GLU A 59 -2.61 2.85 -5.69
C GLU A 59 -3.37 1.53 -5.91
N GLU A 60 -3.95 1.30 -7.11
CA GLU A 60 -4.68 0.06 -7.41
C GLU A 60 -3.73 -1.16 -7.47
N ILE A 61 -2.49 -0.99 -7.96
CA ILE A 61 -1.49 -2.06 -7.97
C ILE A 61 -1.11 -2.44 -6.53
N VAL A 62 -0.88 -1.45 -5.65
CA VAL A 62 -0.58 -1.65 -4.21
C VAL A 62 -1.76 -2.33 -3.51
N ASP A 63 -2.99 -1.92 -3.80
CA ASP A 63 -4.20 -2.53 -3.24
C ASP A 63 -4.40 -3.98 -3.76
N ARG A 64 -4.04 -4.26 -5.02
CA ARG A 64 -4.07 -5.63 -5.53
C ARG A 64 -3.05 -6.52 -4.82
N LEU A 65 -1.83 -6.01 -4.60
CA LEU A 65 -0.81 -6.73 -3.84
C LEU A 65 -1.30 -7.08 -2.42
N ALA A 66 -1.95 -6.14 -1.74
CA ALA A 66 -2.52 -6.38 -0.41
C ALA A 66 -3.54 -7.53 -0.41
N ARG A 67 -4.42 -7.60 -1.42
CA ARG A 67 -5.37 -8.71 -1.55
C ARG A 67 -4.67 -10.04 -1.76
N LEU A 68 -3.58 -10.07 -2.52
CA LEU A 68 -2.81 -11.29 -2.77
C LEU A 68 -2.11 -11.81 -1.51
N VAL A 69 -1.74 -10.93 -0.58
CA VAL A 69 -1.16 -11.34 0.70
C VAL A 69 -2.19 -11.50 1.82
N GLY A 70 -3.50 -11.50 1.48
CA GLY A 70 -4.57 -11.92 2.37
C GLY A 70 -5.34 -10.80 3.09
N PHE A 71 -5.19 -9.53 2.70
CA PHE A 71 -6.05 -8.45 3.21
C PHE A 71 -7.34 -8.34 2.40
N ASP A 72 -8.45 -8.04 3.08
CA ASP A 72 -9.60 -7.40 2.44
C ASP A 72 -9.31 -5.91 2.27
N VAL A 73 -9.58 -5.37 1.08
CA VAL A 73 -9.22 -4.00 0.73
C VAL A 73 -10.44 -3.24 0.26
N ALA A 74 -10.79 -2.19 1.00
CA ALA A 74 -11.79 -1.20 0.63
C ALA A 74 -11.10 0.12 0.29
N ARG A 75 -11.44 0.70 -0.87
CA ARG A 75 -11.04 2.05 -1.27
C ARG A 75 -12.19 2.71 -2.01
N GLU A 76 -12.60 3.85 -1.53
CA GLU A 76 -13.52 4.73 -2.24
C GLU A 76 -12.78 5.46 -3.35
N ASP A 77 -13.45 5.76 -4.45
CA ASP A 77 -12.80 6.31 -5.66
C ASP A 77 -12.14 7.67 -5.42
N GLU A 78 -12.68 8.49 -4.53
CA GLU A 78 -12.15 9.81 -4.17
C GLU A 78 -11.31 9.81 -2.88
N ALA A 79 -11.18 8.67 -2.21
CA ALA A 79 -10.46 8.60 -0.94
C ALA A 79 -8.93 8.69 -1.16
N SER A 80 -8.27 9.47 -0.31
CA SER A 80 -6.81 9.60 -0.31
C SER A 80 -6.09 8.37 0.26
N HIS A 81 -6.83 7.39 0.80
CA HIS A 81 -6.30 6.18 1.41
C HIS A 81 -7.21 4.98 1.19
N ALA A 82 -6.64 3.78 1.27
CA ALA A 82 -7.38 2.53 1.36
C ALA A 82 -7.51 2.08 2.82
N VAL A 83 -8.50 1.24 3.08
CA VAL A 83 -8.62 0.48 4.33
C VAL A 83 -8.31 -0.98 4.02
N TRP A 84 -7.21 -1.49 4.56
CA TRP A 84 -6.87 -2.90 4.51
C TRP A 84 -7.29 -3.57 5.81
N THR A 85 -8.10 -4.61 5.73
CA THR A 85 -8.60 -5.34 6.89
C THR A 85 -8.01 -6.75 6.88
N SER A 86 -7.31 -7.12 7.95
CA SER A 86 -6.82 -8.48 8.12
C SER A 86 -7.96 -9.44 8.49
N PRO A 87 -7.85 -10.75 8.27
CA PRO A 87 -8.81 -11.74 8.73
C PRO A 87 -9.11 -11.67 10.23
N GLY A 88 -8.14 -11.24 11.04
CA GLY A 88 -8.30 -11.02 12.49
C GLY A 88 -8.94 -9.68 12.88
N GLY A 89 -9.42 -8.87 11.91
CA GLY A 89 -10.12 -7.61 12.16
C GLY A 89 -9.22 -6.39 12.40
N HIS A 90 -7.87 -6.52 12.34
CA HIS A 90 -6.99 -5.35 12.36
C HIS A 90 -7.20 -4.51 11.11
N GLN A 91 -7.43 -3.21 11.26
CA GLN A 91 -7.57 -2.26 10.17
C GLN A 91 -6.30 -1.44 9.99
N MET A 92 -5.87 -1.30 8.75
CA MET A 92 -4.71 -0.50 8.36
C MET A 92 -5.15 0.53 7.33
N LEU A 93 -5.02 1.81 7.67
CA LEU A 93 -5.26 2.90 6.73
C LEU A 93 -3.99 3.10 5.90
N VAL A 94 -4.08 3.00 4.58
CA VAL A 94 -2.91 2.91 3.70
C VAL A 94 -2.88 4.05 2.70
N TRP A 95 -1.80 4.83 2.72
CA TRP A 95 -1.49 5.87 1.74
C TRP A 95 -0.34 5.44 0.85
N VAL A 96 -0.45 5.76 -0.43
CA VAL A 96 0.67 5.70 -1.38
C VAL A 96 1.18 7.12 -1.58
N VAL A 97 2.43 7.37 -1.25
CA VAL A 97 3.02 8.70 -1.20
C VAL A 97 4.38 8.73 -1.90
N ASP A 98 4.75 9.87 -2.46
CA ASP A 98 6.12 10.12 -2.84
C ASP A 98 6.97 10.55 -1.62
N ARG A 99 8.27 10.63 -1.82
CA ARG A 99 9.19 11.05 -0.76
C ARG A 99 8.93 12.47 -0.28
N ALA A 100 8.51 13.38 -1.15
CA ALA A 100 8.30 14.78 -0.82
C ALA A 100 7.04 14.96 0.03
N THR A 101 6.00 14.19 -0.25
CA THR A 101 4.71 14.25 0.46
C THR A 101 4.65 13.35 1.70
N ALA A 102 5.57 12.39 1.86
CA ALA A 102 5.56 11.43 2.97
C ALA A 102 5.50 12.10 4.35
N VAL A 103 6.27 13.17 4.58
CA VAL A 103 6.27 13.91 5.87
C VAL A 103 4.92 14.59 6.13
N ALA A 104 4.30 15.16 5.11
CA ALA A 104 2.96 15.75 5.21
C ALA A 104 1.90 14.68 5.48
N GLY A 105 2.06 13.50 4.88
CA GLY A 105 1.20 12.32 5.05
C GLY A 105 1.07 11.87 6.51
N ILE A 106 2.12 12.02 7.34
CA ILE A 106 2.08 11.65 8.77
C ILE A 106 0.91 12.33 9.49
N GLY A 107 0.74 13.65 9.30
CA GLY A 107 -0.33 14.39 9.95
C GLY A 107 -1.72 14.06 9.39
N GLN A 108 -1.82 13.76 8.10
CA GLN A 108 -3.06 13.32 7.49
C GLN A 108 -3.46 11.94 8.01
N ALA A 109 -2.51 11.01 8.10
CA ALA A 109 -2.72 9.67 8.61
C ALA A 109 -3.21 9.68 10.08
N THR A 110 -2.61 10.51 10.94
CA THR A 110 -3.07 10.66 12.33
C THR A 110 -4.54 11.11 12.38
N ARG A 111 -4.90 12.17 11.66
CA ARG A 111 -6.28 12.67 11.65
C ARG A 111 -7.28 11.66 11.10
N ALA A 112 -6.94 10.98 10.02
CA ALA A 112 -7.82 9.96 9.45
C ALA A 112 -8.01 8.76 10.39
N ARG A 113 -6.95 8.33 11.08
CA ARG A 113 -7.04 7.30 12.12
C ARG A 113 -7.96 7.73 13.25
N ASP A 114 -7.80 8.94 13.78
CA ASP A 114 -8.62 9.43 14.87
C ASP A 114 -10.11 9.53 14.46
N ALA A 115 -10.37 9.99 13.23
CA ALA A 115 -11.71 10.01 12.66
C ALA A 115 -12.27 8.58 12.49
N ARG A 116 -11.43 7.62 12.06
CA ARG A 116 -11.84 6.21 11.92
C ARG A 116 -12.20 5.59 13.27
N LEU A 117 -11.39 5.82 14.29
CA LEU A 117 -11.66 5.34 15.67
C LEU A 117 -12.94 5.94 16.26
N ALA A 118 -13.32 7.15 15.86
CA ALA A 118 -14.56 7.79 16.27
C ALA A 118 -15.78 7.32 15.46
N SER A 119 -15.61 6.53 14.39
CA SER A 119 -16.70 6.07 13.54
C SER A 119 -17.41 4.85 14.13
N GLU A 120 -18.70 4.70 13.80
CA GLU A 120 -19.51 3.54 14.21
C GLU A 120 -19.05 2.20 13.58
N HIS A 121 -18.17 2.26 12.60
CA HIS A 121 -17.63 1.09 11.89
C HIS A 121 -16.46 0.41 12.61
N VAL A 122 -16.04 0.95 13.75
CA VAL A 122 -14.93 0.41 14.54
C VAL A 122 -15.48 -0.08 15.87
N THR A 123 -15.34 -1.38 16.12
CA THR A 123 -15.71 -1.97 17.41
C THR A 123 -14.63 -1.68 18.46
N PRO A 124 -14.90 -1.77 19.77
CA PRO A 124 -13.89 -1.59 20.82
C PRO A 124 -12.66 -2.48 20.71
N TRP A 125 -12.76 -3.59 19.96
CA TRP A 125 -11.69 -4.57 19.76
C TRP A 125 -10.92 -4.39 18.45
N THR A 126 -11.34 -3.44 17.60
CA THR A 126 -10.67 -3.19 16.32
C THR A 126 -9.40 -2.40 16.55
N GLU A 127 -8.27 -2.99 16.21
CA GLU A 127 -6.99 -2.27 16.14
C GLU A 127 -6.90 -1.50 14.83
N VAL A 128 -6.54 -0.22 14.90
CA VAL A 128 -6.38 0.66 13.74
C VAL A 128 -4.96 1.22 13.71
N SER A 129 -4.26 1.00 12.62
CA SER A 129 -2.94 1.56 12.34
C SER A 129 -2.89 2.27 11.00
N CYS A 130 -1.77 2.93 10.71
CA CYS A 130 -1.53 3.62 9.44
C CYS A 130 -0.25 3.09 8.79
N LEU A 131 -0.31 2.86 7.47
CA LEU A 131 0.83 2.48 6.65
C LEU A 131 1.02 3.51 5.54
N LEU A 132 2.22 4.06 5.44
CA LEU A 132 2.61 4.94 4.35
C LEU A 132 3.55 4.17 3.42
N VAL A 133 3.09 3.90 2.22
CA VAL A 133 3.83 3.20 1.16
C VAL A 133 4.54 4.25 0.31
N ILE A 134 5.87 4.23 0.34
CA ILE A 134 6.70 5.23 -0.32
C ILE A 134 7.11 4.74 -1.69
N CYS A 135 6.81 5.54 -2.72
CA CYS A 135 7.30 5.33 -4.08
C CYS A 135 8.70 5.92 -4.21
N GLY A 136 9.68 5.06 -4.50
CA GLY A 136 11.09 5.41 -4.64
C GLY A 136 11.91 5.27 -3.36
N PRO A 137 13.21 5.61 -3.40
CA PRO A 137 14.12 5.41 -2.27
C PRO A 137 13.76 6.29 -1.08
N ALA A 138 13.53 5.68 0.09
CA ALA A 138 13.19 6.36 1.31
C ALA A 138 14.44 6.87 2.06
N SER A 139 14.42 8.14 2.49
CA SER A 139 15.35 8.64 3.48
C SER A 139 14.81 8.33 4.87
N THR A 140 15.40 7.35 5.54
CA THR A 140 14.93 6.89 6.85
C THR A 140 15.04 7.96 7.94
N ARG A 141 16.09 8.80 7.88
CA ARG A 141 16.37 9.77 8.96
C ARG A 141 15.29 10.84 9.12
N GLY A 142 14.98 11.59 8.07
CA GLY A 142 14.02 12.70 8.16
C GLY A 142 12.59 12.23 8.49
N LEU A 143 12.20 11.04 7.99
CA LEU A 143 10.89 10.46 8.29
C LEU A 143 10.80 9.98 9.74
N SER A 144 11.86 9.33 10.26
CA SER A 144 11.91 8.92 11.66
C SER A 144 11.85 10.12 12.62
N GLU A 145 12.60 11.18 12.32
CA GLU A 145 12.56 12.44 13.10
C GLU A 145 11.15 13.05 13.08
N ALA A 146 10.49 13.11 11.92
CA ALA A 146 9.13 13.62 11.78
C ALA A 146 8.10 12.78 12.57
N MET A 147 8.24 11.45 12.59
CA MET A 147 7.38 10.56 13.38
C MET A 147 7.53 10.79 14.88
N VAL A 148 8.78 10.92 15.37
CA VAL A 148 9.05 11.20 16.78
C VAL A 148 8.43 12.54 17.20
N LEU A 149 8.65 13.61 16.41
CA LEU A 149 8.09 14.93 16.69
C LEU A 149 6.56 14.95 16.73
N ARG A 150 5.91 14.10 15.94
CA ARG A 150 4.44 14.01 15.86
C ARG A 150 3.84 12.92 16.73
N ARG A 151 4.63 12.21 17.52
CA ARG A 151 4.21 11.06 18.33
C ARG A 151 3.44 10.00 17.49
N ALA A 152 3.86 9.80 16.26
CA ALA A 152 3.19 8.93 15.32
C ALA A 152 3.66 7.46 15.38
N GLY A 153 4.77 7.18 16.06
CA GLY A 153 5.44 5.88 16.06
C GLY A 153 4.61 4.71 16.60
N ASP A 154 3.62 4.99 17.47
CA ASP A 154 2.82 3.94 18.09
C ASP A 154 1.73 3.38 17.16
N HIS A 155 1.39 4.11 16.07
CA HIS A 155 0.30 3.73 15.19
C HIS A 155 0.58 3.92 13.70
N GLN A 156 1.77 4.41 13.34
CA GLN A 156 2.16 4.63 11.95
C GLN A 156 3.45 3.89 11.60
N ARG A 157 3.53 3.44 10.36
CA ARG A 157 4.71 2.79 9.80
C ARG A 157 4.93 3.22 8.36
N PHE A 158 6.19 3.23 7.96
CA PHE A 158 6.60 3.38 6.56
C PHE A 158 7.09 2.07 5.98
N THR A 159 6.83 1.88 4.70
CA THR A 159 7.44 0.84 3.87
C THR A 159 7.66 1.39 2.46
N THR A 160 8.64 0.86 1.75
CA THR A 160 8.78 1.17 0.32
C THR A 160 7.95 0.19 -0.53
N VAL A 161 7.65 0.57 -1.76
CA VAL A 161 7.02 -0.34 -2.72
C VAL A 161 7.89 -1.58 -2.92
N ASP A 162 9.22 -1.41 -3.00
CA ASP A 162 10.15 -2.53 -3.18
C ASP A 162 10.10 -3.53 -2.03
N ALA A 163 10.05 -3.05 -0.78
CA ALA A 163 9.89 -3.93 0.38
C ALA A 163 8.53 -4.64 0.40
N LEU A 164 7.45 -3.98 -0.05
CA LEU A 164 6.15 -4.64 -0.20
C LEU A 164 6.17 -5.73 -1.29
N ARG A 165 6.84 -5.49 -2.42
CA ARG A 165 7.03 -6.50 -3.47
C ARG A 165 7.77 -7.72 -2.93
N GLU A 166 8.91 -7.49 -2.26
CA GLU A 166 9.69 -8.56 -1.64
C GLU A 166 8.87 -9.34 -0.61
N LEU A 167 8.10 -8.67 0.22
CA LEU A 167 7.22 -9.31 1.21
C LEU A 167 6.14 -10.17 0.55
N ALA A 168 5.56 -9.71 -0.56
CA ALA A 168 4.60 -10.48 -1.34
C ALA A 168 5.24 -11.73 -1.97
N ASP A 169 6.45 -11.61 -2.49
CA ASP A 169 7.19 -12.74 -3.06
C ASP A 169 7.53 -13.79 -1.97
N ILE A 170 7.89 -13.35 -0.76
CA ILE A 170 8.11 -14.23 0.39
C ILE A 170 6.81 -14.94 0.77
N HIS A 171 5.69 -14.22 0.79
CA HIS A 171 4.36 -14.78 1.07
C HIS A 171 3.95 -15.81 0.00
N GLU A 172 4.12 -15.48 -1.29
CA GLU A 172 3.77 -16.35 -2.44
C GLU A 172 4.53 -17.68 -2.41
N ARG A 173 5.79 -17.67 -1.96
CA ARG A 173 6.58 -18.90 -1.76
C ARG A 173 6.14 -19.74 -0.56
N GLY A 174 5.17 -19.26 0.23
CA GLY A 174 4.72 -19.92 1.46
C GLY A 174 5.63 -19.68 2.67
N ASP A 175 6.57 -18.79 2.54
CA ASP A 175 7.60 -18.52 3.53
C ASP A 175 7.14 -17.56 4.65
N ALA A 176 6.15 -16.72 4.40
CA ALA A 176 5.53 -15.85 5.39
C ALA A 176 4.01 -15.98 5.31
N PRO A 177 3.35 -16.62 6.26
CA PRO A 177 1.89 -16.61 6.35
C PRO A 177 1.38 -15.18 6.60
N HIS A 178 0.07 -14.97 6.39
CA HIS A 178 -0.55 -13.65 6.52
C HIS A 178 -0.24 -12.96 7.87
N GLU A 179 -0.22 -13.71 8.96
CA GLU A 179 0.08 -13.19 10.30
C GLU A 179 1.50 -12.61 10.38
N THR A 180 2.45 -13.22 9.68
CA THR A 180 3.83 -12.69 9.57
C THR A 180 3.85 -11.41 8.75
N VAL A 181 3.13 -11.37 7.61
CA VAL A 181 2.98 -10.16 6.80
C VAL A 181 2.37 -9.03 7.63
N LEU A 182 1.29 -9.31 8.35
CA LEU A 182 0.63 -8.35 9.23
C LEU A 182 1.59 -7.86 10.32
N ALA A 183 2.33 -8.75 11.00
CA ALA A 183 3.28 -8.39 12.05
C ALA A 183 4.42 -7.49 11.52
N VAL A 184 4.87 -7.70 10.27
CA VAL A 184 5.86 -6.85 9.61
C VAL A 184 5.29 -5.47 9.32
N LEU A 185 4.04 -5.37 8.90
CA LEU A 185 3.40 -4.11 8.51
C LEU A 185 2.79 -3.34 9.68
N LYS A 186 2.50 -3.98 10.82
CA LYS A 186 2.04 -3.30 12.05
C LYS A 186 3.12 -2.39 12.61
N PRO A 187 2.74 -1.25 13.22
CA PRO A 187 3.68 -0.35 13.87
C PRO A 187 4.42 -1.04 15.03
N ALA A 188 5.72 -1.23 14.87
CA ALA A 188 6.64 -1.69 15.92
C ALA A 188 7.98 -0.92 15.85
N SER A 189 8.28 -0.35 14.69
CA SER A 189 9.37 0.56 14.40
C SER A 189 8.95 1.47 13.25
N ALA A 190 9.67 2.56 12.99
CA ALA A 190 9.30 3.50 11.94
C ALA A 190 9.22 2.86 10.53
N PHE A 191 10.07 1.86 10.25
CA PHE A 191 10.17 1.23 8.93
C PHE A 191 9.98 -0.28 9.00
N ALA A 192 9.24 -0.83 8.02
CA ALA A 192 9.10 -2.25 7.81
C ALA A 192 10.27 -2.87 7.05
N ASP A 193 10.89 -2.12 6.14
CA ASP A 193 11.92 -2.59 5.22
C ASP A 193 13.06 -3.39 5.87
N PRO A 194 13.63 -2.99 7.03
CA PRO A 194 14.65 -3.79 7.70
C PRO A 194 14.18 -5.17 8.15
N LEU A 195 12.91 -5.32 8.51
CA LEU A 195 12.33 -6.61 8.89
C LEU A 195 12.13 -7.50 7.66
N VAL A 196 11.68 -6.93 6.55
CA VAL A 196 11.55 -7.66 5.27
C VAL A 196 12.91 -8.18 4.83
N ALA A 197 13.94 -7.33 4.81
CA ALA A 197 15.30 -7.74 4.47
C ALA A 197 15.88 -8.80 5.42
N LEU A 198 15.53 -8.76 6.71
CA LEU A 198 15.95 -9.80 7.68
C LEU A 198 15.30 -11.14 7.36
N ILE A 199 13.99 -11.17 7.09
CA ILE A 199 13.26 -12.39 6.74
C ILE A 199 13.80 -13.00 5.46
N ALA A 200 14.06 -12.18 4.43
CA ALA A 200 14.63 -12.63 3.17
C ALA A 200 16.00 -13.32 3.38
N ARG A 201 16.92 -12.70 4.14
CA ARG A 201 18.28 -13.24 4.40
C ARG A 201 18.30 -14.51 5.26
N GLN A 202 17.36 -14.69 6.17
CA GLN A 202 17.32 -15.88 7.03
C GLN A 202 17.05 -17.17 6.24
N ARG A 203 16.55 -17.06 5.02
CA ARG A 203 16.12 -18.19 4.19
C ARG A 203 17.10 -18.56 3.08
N GLU A 204 18.08 -17.70 2.82
CA GLU A 204 19.20 -18.01 1.93
C GLU A 204 20.27 -18.90 2.61
N ARG A 205 20.08 -19.21 3.88
CA ARG A 205 20.96 -20.08 4.69
C ARG A 205 20.35 -21.47 4.89
#